data_bf2bee31ee17b9716f24ffb7c2a28101
#
_entry.id   bf2bee31ee17b9716f24ffb7c2a28101
#
_cell.length_a   1.000
_cell.length_b   1.000
_cell.length_c   1.000
_cell.angle_alpha   90.00
_cell.angle_beta   90.00
_cell.angle_gamma   90.00
#
_symmetry.space_group_name_H-M   'P 1'
#
loop_
_entity.id
_entity.type
_entity.pdbx_description
1 polymer ?
#
loop_
_entity_poly.entity_id
_entity_poly.type
_entity_poly.pdbx_seq_one_letter_code
_entity_poly.pdbx_strand_id
1 'polypeptide(L)'
;MSNAKFRIEKDSMGELKVPEDALWGAQTQRAVDNFPISGLTMPRQFIAALGLVKWACAGANAELGLLKSELAIAVQAASLKVANGEYDAHFPIDVFQTGSGTSSNMNANEVISHIATAQLGKDVHPNDHVNMSQSSNDVIPTCVHVSAALAIHNQLLPALRHLSAALEKKAEEVGHIVKTGRTHLMDAMPVTVGQELDTWRSQIDHAEERLLDTMARLCALAQGGTAVGTGINAHPRFGEKVAVLLSEQAGVAFTSADSKFEGLSSQDAAVETSGQLRVLAVSLTKIANDLRWMNSGPLAGFGEIALPALQPGSSIMPGKVNPVIPEAVAMVAAQVVGNDATIAMAGQSGNFQLNVMLPVVAHNLLQSIEILANASTVLADKAIAGFIVNEDNIQQALGRNPILVTALNPVIGYELGAAVAKKAYAEGRAVKDVAAEMTDLSEAELDRLLDPAALTEGGIKH
;
A
#
# COMPACT_ATOMS: atom_id res chain seq x y z
N MET A 1 16.81 27.14 -28.70
CA MET A 1 17.70 26.03 -28.33
C MET A 1 18.69 26.60 -27.33
N SER A 2 18.58 26.26 -26.02
CA SER A 2 19.57 26.72 -25.03
C SER A 2 20.92 26.08 -25.38
N ASN A 3 21.99 26.85 -25.40
CA ASN A 3 23.35 26.33 -25.48
C ASN A 3 23.63 25.52 -24.19
N ALA A 4 23.22 24.26 -24.15
CA ALA A 4 23.53 23.38 -23.03
C ALA A 4 25.07 23.27 -22.96
N LYS A 5 25.63 23.67 -21.85
CA LYS A 5 27.05 23.49 -21.57
C LYS A 5 27.29 22.05 -21.09
N PHE A 6 28.41 21.50 -21.50
CA PHE A 6 28.83 20.15 -21.18
C PHE A 6 30.25 20.13 -20.64
N ARG A 7 30.52 19.25 -19.69
CA ARG A 7 31.88 18.87 -19.30
C ARG A 7 32.22 17.48 -19.85
N ILE A 8 33.47 17.17 -19.96
CA ILE A 8 33.96 15.85 -20.36
C ILE A 8 34.19 15.01 -19.09
N GLU A 9 33.56 13.89 -19.03
CA GLU A 9 33.77 12.86 -18.02
C GLU A 9 34.35 11.60 -18.69
N LYS A 10 34.98 10.73 -17.89
CA LYS A 10 35.64 9.52 -18.39
C LYS A 10 35.36 8.34 -17.48
N ASP A 11 35.10 7.18 -18.08
CA ASP A 11 35.05 5.88 -17.43
C ASP A 11 35.96 4.86 -18.17
N SER A 12 35.86 3.59 -17.81
CA SER A 12 36.64 2.51 -18.46
C SER A 12 36.35 2.33 -19.95
N MET A 13 35.23 2.87 -20.45
CA MET A 13 34.82 2.78 -21.87
C MET A 13 35.24 4.02 -22.69
N GLY A 14 35.76 5.06 -22.05
CA GLY A 14 36.21 6.29 -22.71
C GLY A 14 35.48 7.55 -22.25
N GLU A 15 35.75 8.63 -23.00
CA GLU A 15 35.20 9.96 -22.71
C GLU A 15 33.78 10.13 -23.24
N LEU A 16 32.97 10.92 -22.52
CA LEU A 16 31.64 11.37 -22.98
C LEU A 16 31.27 12.72 -22.38
N LYS A 17 30.25 13.33 -22.97
CA LYS A 17 29.74 14.64 -22.54
C LYS A 17 28.66 14.43 -21.46
N VAL A 18 28.81 15.14 -20.34
CA VAL A 18 27.82 15.21 -19.25
C VAL A 18 27.38 16.66 -19.10
N PRO A 19 26.09 16.96 -18.83
CA PRO A 19 25.66 18.34 -18.56
C PRO A 19 26.52 18.99 -17.48
N GLU A 20 26.89 20.25 -17.65
CA GLU A 20 27.87 20.93 -16.77
C GLU A 20 27.37 21.05 -15.32
N ASP A 21 26.05 21.18 -15.12
CA ASP A 21 25.35 21.30 -13.84
C ASP A 21 24.98 19.96 -13.20
N ALA A 22 25.15 18.84 -13.92
CA ALA A 22 24.87 17.53 -13.40
C ALA A 22 25.90 17.09 -12.35
N LEU A 23 25.44 16.51 -11.23
CA LEU A 23 26.33 15.94 -10.22
C LEU A 23 26.70 14.48 -10.50
N TRP A 24 26.05 13.85 -11.48
CA TRP A 24 26.41 12.51 -11.93
C TRP A 24 27.59 12.54 -12.90
N GLY A 25 28.24 11.38 -13.08
CA GLY A 25 29.40 11.19 -13.93
C GLY A 25 29.10 10.40 -15.20
N ALA A 26 30.16 9.77 -15.73
CA ALA A 26 30.14 9.07 -17.01
C ALA A 26 29.21 7.86 -17.04
N GLN A 27 29.19 7.02 -15.99
CA GLN A 27 28.39 5.79 -15.98
C GLN A 27 26.90 6.10 -15.94
N THR A 28 26.47 7.08 -15.17
CA THR A 28 25.08 7.54 -15.16
C THR A 28 24.66 8.10 -16.49
N GLN A 29 25.51 8.94 -17.12
CA GLN A 29 25.18 9.50 -18.44
C GLN A 29 24.99 8.41 -19.50
N ARG A 30 25.85 7.37 -19.51
CA ARG A 30 25.65 6.22 -20.40
C ARG A 30 24.31 5.52 -20.16
N ALA A 31 23.90 5.38 -18.90
CA ALA A 31 22.61 4.78 -18.57
C ALA A 31 21.43 5.64 -19.06
N VAL A 32 21.52 6.96 -18.92
CA VAL A 32 20.52 7.89 -19.46
C VAL A 32 20.41 7.76 -20.99
N ASP A 33 21.55 7.68 -21.66
CA ASP A 33 21.62 7.57 -23.12
C ASP A 33 21.13 6.19 -23.63
N ASN A 34 21.35 5.11 -22.84
CA ASN A 34 21.00 3.75 -23.22
C ASN A 34 19.53 3.38 -22.95
N PHE A 35 18.87 4.01 -21.98
CA PHE A 35 17.55 3.59 -21.51
C PHE A 35 16.46 4.69 -21.61
N PRO A 36 16.26 5.35 -22.78
CA PRO A 36 15.15 6.29 -22.96
C PRO A 36 13.84 5.52 -23.23
N ILE A 37 13.28 4.84 -22.22
CA ILE A 37 12.19 3.87 -22.42
C ILE A 37 10.85 4.43 -21.95
N SER A 38 10.70 4.76 -20.68
CA SER A 38 9.41 5.19 -20.11
C SER A 38 9.36 6.66 -19.68
N GLY A 39 10.51 7.24 -19.38
CA GLY A 39 10.61 8.56 -18.75
C GLY A 39 10.28 8.55 -17.25
N LEU A 40 9.97 7.38 -16.66
CA LEU A 40 9.78 7.22 -15.23
C LEU A 40 11.13 7.01 -14.55
N THR A 41 11.43 7.80 -13.54
CA THR A 41 12.62 7.63 -12.71
C THR A 41 12.33 6.77 -11.50
N MET A 42 13.37 6.32 -10.80
CA MET A 42 13.21 5.56 -9.56
C MET A 42 12.44 6.39 -8.51
N PRO A 43 11.53 5.75 -7.74
CA PRO A 43 10.75 6.45 -6.73
C PRO A 43 11.60 7.19 -5.71
N ARG A 44 11.09 8.32 -5.19
CA ARG A 44 11.78 9.13 -4.18
C ARG A 44 12.19 8.31 -2.95
N GLN A 45 11.32 7.39 -2.51
CA GLN A 45 11.60 6.51 -1.37
C GLN A 45 12.79 5.59 -1.63
N PHE A 46 12.98 5.15 -2.88
CA PHE A 46 14.13 4.33 -3.26
C PHE A 46 15.43 5.14 -3.26
N ILE A 47 15.40 6.38 -3.76
CA ILE A 47 16.55 7.29 -3.72
C ILE A 47 16.93 7.61 -2.27
N ALA A 48 15.93 7.82 -1.39
CA ALA A 48 16.17 7.99 0.03
C ALA A 48 16.87 6.78 0.66
N ALA A 49 16.40 5.58 0.34
CA ALA A 49 17.02 4.35 0.82
C ALA A 49 18.45 4.16 0.30
N LEU A 50 18.74 4.52 -0.96
CA LEU A 50 20.11 4.56 -1.49
C LEU A 50 21.00 5.47 -0.63
N GLY A 51 20.54 6.68 -0.33
CA GLY A 51 21.27 7.60 0.55
C GLY A 51 21.53 6.99 1.94
N LEU A 52 20.51 6.42 2.58
CA LEU A 52 20.64 5.80 3.90
C LEU A 52 21.57 4.59 3.90
N VAL A 53 21.48 3.72 2.89
CA VAL A 53 22.35 2.55 2.75
C VAL A 53 23.81 3.00 2.56
N LYS A 54 24.08 4.00 1.71
CA LYS A 54 25.43 4.53 1.52
C LYS A 54 25.96 5.19 2.80
N TRP A 55 25.13 5.91 3.52
CA TRP A 55 25.47 6.44 4.85
C TRP A 55 25.89 5.33 5.82
N ALA A 56 25.10 4.27 5.94
CA ALA A 56 25.39 3.17 6.84
C ALA A 56 26.63 2.39 6.41
N CYS A 57 26.83 2.15 5.12
CA CYS A 57 28.01 1.48 4.58
C CYS A 57 29.30 2.24 4.88
N ALA A 58 29.30 3.58 4.71
CA ALA A 58 30.46 4.41 5.03
C ALA A 58 30.79 4.37 6.54
N GLY A 59 29.74 4.46 7.40
CA GLY A 59 29.89 4.33 8.84
C GLY A 59 30.43 2.95 9.26
N ALA A 60 29.89 1.87 8.72
CA ALA A 60 30.34 0.52 8.99
C ALA A 60 31.80 0.29 8.58
N ASN A 61 32.20 0.79 7.41
CA ASN A 61 33.61 0.71 6.96
C ASN A 61 34.55 1.51 7.86
N ALA A 62 34.11 2.67 8.38
CA ALA A 62 34.91 3.45 9.33
C ALA A 62 35.08 2.74 10.67
N GLU A 63 33.99 2.19 11.23
CA GLU A 63 34.03 1.42 12.49
C GLU A 63 34.85 0.14 12.38
N LEU A 64 34.96 -0.44 11.18
CA LEU A 64 35.79 -1.62 10.89
C LEU A 64 37.23 -1.23 10.54
N GLY A 65 37.59 0.05 10.54
CA GLY A 65 38.95 0.53 10.26
C GLY A 65 39.36 0.45 8.78
N LEU A 66 38.39 0.27 7.86
CA LEU A 66 38.64 0.13 6.41
C LEU A 66 38.61 1.48 5.68
N LEU A 67 37.74 2.39 6.11
CA LEU A 67 37.62 3.74 5.55
C LEU A 67 38.12 4.78 6.56
N LYS A 68 38.97 5.71 6.12
CA LYS A 68 39.44 6.81 6.99
C LYS A 68 38.26 7.64 7.48
N SER A 69 38.26 8.01 8.76
CA SER A 69 37.18 8.76 9.40
C SER A 69 36.80 10.05 8.66
N GLU A 70 37.80 10.78 8.14
CA GLU A 70 37.59 12.01 7.36
C GLU A 70 36.74 11.76 6.10
N LEU A 71 37.04 10.70 5.36
CA LEU A 71 36.29 10.28 4.16
C LEU A 71 34.90 9.78 4.53
N ALA A 72 34.79 8.97 5.58
CA ALA A 72 33.51 8.45 6.03
C ALA A 72 32.54 9.54 6.42
N ILE A 73 33.00 10.55 7.19
CA ILE A 73 32.18 11.69 7.59
C ILE A 73 31.67 12.47 6.37
N ALA A 74 32.56 12.70 5.39
CA ALA A 74 32.17 13.43 4.15
C ALA A 74 31.14 12.62 3.32
N VAL A 75 31.36 11.31 3.15
CA VAL A 75 30.41 10.43 2.45
C VAL A 75 29.08 10.34 3.20
N GLN A 76 29.10 10.20 4.52
CA GLN A 76 27.87 10.15 5.34
C GLN A 76 27.08 11.45 5.23
N ALA A 77 27.75 12.62 5.32
CA ALA A 77 27.07 13.91 5.20
C ALA A 77 26.43 14.10 3.81
N ALA A 78 27.14 13.72 2.74
CA ALA A 78 26.62 13.75 1.37
C ALA A 78 25.44 12.77 1.18
N SER A 79 25.56 11.56 1.72
CA SER A 79 24.53 10.53 1.64
C SER A 79 23.23 10.94 2.33
N LEU A 80 23.28 11.60 3.49
CA LEU A 80 22.08 12.12 4.17
C LEU A 80 21.40 13.22 3.36
N LYS A 81 22.13 14.07 2.67
CA LYS A 81 21.54 15.08 1.77
C LYS A 81 20.76 14.43 0.62
N VAL A 82 21.29 13.35 0.04
CA VAL A 82 20.57 12.52 -0.94
C VAL A 82 19.33 11.90 -0.30
N ALA A 83 19.48 11.30 0.89
CA ALA A 83 18.36 10.72 1.62
C ALA A 83 17.24 11.73 1.91
N ASN A 84 17.59 12.97 2.18
CA ASN A 84 16.65 14.08 2.46
C ASN A 84 16.02 14.71 1.21
N GLY A 85 16.43 14.33 -0.01
CA GLY A 85 15.85 14.80 -1.26
C GLY A 85 16.46 16.10 -1.82
N GLU A 86 17.55 16.57 -1.25
CA GLU A 86 18.19 17.81 -1.72
C GLU A 86 18.72 17.71 -3.17
N TYR A 87 18.90 16.46 -3.67
CA TYR A 87 19.52 16.18 -4.96
C TYR A 87 18.71 15.25 -5.88
N ASP A 88 17.41 15.12 -5.67
CA ASP A 88 16.53 14.21 -6.45
C ASP A 88 16.61 14.44 -7.97
N ALA A 89 16.80 15.69 -8.41
CA ALA A 89 16.96 16.04 -9.82
C ALA A 89 18.22 15.42 -10.48
N HIS A 90 19.15 14.91 -9.67
CA HIS A 90 20.37 14.28 -10.15
C HIS A 90 20.27 12.74 -10.24
N PHE A 91 19.04 12.19 -10.21
CA PHE A 91 18.74 10.77 -10.40
C PHE A 91 17.85 10.56 -11.64
N PRO A 92 18.37 10.78 -12.86
CA PRO A 92 17.57 10.84 -14.09
C PRO A 92 17.32 9.49 -14.76
N ILE A 93 17.84 8.39 -14.21
CA ILE A 93 17.83 7.10 -14.88
C ILE A 93 16.42 6.50 -14.87
N ASP A 94 16.00 5.98 -16.03
CA ASP A 94 14.71 5.30 -16.21
C ASP A 94 14.58 4.05 -15.31
N VAL A 95 13.38 3.73 -14.89
CA VAL A 95 13.08 2.49 -14.15
C VAL A 95 13.50 1.26 -14.95
N PHE A 96 13.26 1.27 -16.26
CA PHE A 96 13.68 0.21 -17.18
C PHE A 96 15.15 0.41 -17.57
N GLN A 97 16.03 -0.04 -16.69
CA GLN A 97 17.49 0.06 -16.76
C GLN A 97 18.15 -1.33 -16.68
N THR A 98 19.46 -1.40 -16.43
CA THR A 98 20.08 -2.70 -16.15
C THR A 98 19.39 -3.41 -14.99
N GLY A 99 19.07 -4.68 -15.17
CA GLY A 99 18.16 -5.42 -14.28
C GLY A 99 18.66 -5.60 -12.85
N SER A 100 19.97 -5.54 -12.61
CA SER A 100 20.60 -5.52 -11.29
C SER A 100 20.48 -4.16 -10.57
N GLY A 101 20.00 -3.11 -11.24
CA GLY A 101 19.98 -1.76 -10.73
C GLY A 101 21.35 -1.09 -10.62
N THR A 102 22.38 -1.67 -11.24
CA THR A 102 23.75 -1.10 -11.20
C THR A 102 23.79 0.35 -11.66
N SER A 103 22.97 0.72 -12.64
CA SER A 103 22.87 2.10 -13.10
C SER A 103 22.49 3.07 -11.98
N SER A 104 21.46 2.73 -11.19
CA SER A 104 21.04 3.54 -10.03
C SER A 104 22.07 3.52 -8.90
N ASN A 105 22.73 2.38 -8.63
CA ASN A 105 23.80 2.31 -7.64
C ASN A 105 24.97 3.23 -8.02
N MET A 106 25.41 3.19 -9.28
CA MET A 106 26.49 4.06 -9.75
C MET A 106 26.07 5.53 -9.79
N ASN A 107 24.83 5.83 -10.12
CA ASN A 107 24.28 7.18 -10.01
C ASN A 107 24.43 7.74 -8.58
N ALA A 108 24.02 6.96 -7.57
CA ALA A 108 24.20 7.36 -6.18
C ALA A 108 25.69 7.54 -5.82
N ASN A 109 26.55 6.61 -6.25
CA ASN A 109 27.98 6.67 -5.98
C ASN A 109 28.61 7.95 -6.59
N GLU A 110 28.28 8.29 -7.84
CA GLU A 110 28.80 9.46 -8.53
C GLU A 110 28.30 10.76 -7.91
N VAL A 111 27.00 10.87 -7.60
CA VAL A 111 26.42 12.06 -6.97
C VAL A 111 26.99 12.27 -5.56
N ILE A 112 27.03 11.23 -4.73
CA ILE A 112 27.57 11.30 -3.36
C ILE A 112 29.07 11.66 -3.40
N SER A 113 29.83 11.04 -4.28
CA SER A 113 31.25 11.34 -4.50
C SER A 113 31.48 12.82 -4.84
N HIS A 114 30.70 13.35 -5.79
CA HIS A 114 30.80 14.76 -6.20
C HIS A 114 30.53 15.71 -5.02
N ILE A 115 29.44 15.47 -4.27
CA ILE A 115 29.09 16.29 -3.11
C ILE A 115 30.17 16.21 -2.02
N ALA A 116 30.63 14.99 -1.69
CA ALA A 116 31.64 14.76 -0.66
C ALA A 116 33.00 15.38 -1.04
N THR A 117 33.39 15.27 -2.31
CA THR A 117 34.61 15.90 -2.84
C THR A 117 34.56 17.44 -2.68
N ALA A 118 33.44 18.06 -3.06
CA ALA A 118 33.24 19.49 -2.91
C ALA A 118 33.28 19.97 -1.44
N GLN A 119 32.74 19.18 -0.53
CA GLN A 119 32.73 19.50 0.90
C GLN A 119 34.10 19.29 1.57
N LEU A 120 34.80 18.21 1.21
CA LEU A 120 36.08 17.87 1.82
C LEU A 120 37.27 18.63 1.23
N GLY A 121 37.13 19.12 -0.02
CA GLY A 121 38.24 19.73 -0.77
C GLY A 121 39.32 18.71 -1.20
N LYS A 122 39.02 17.41 -1.15
CA LYS A 122 39.88 16.29 -1.55
C LYS A 122 39.04 15.29 -2.32
N ASP A 123 39.65 14.55 -3.23
CA ASP A 123 38.98 13.55 -4.06
C ASP A 123 38.37 12.44 -3.24
N VAL A 124 37.07 12.20 -3.43
CA VAL A 124 36.28 11.09 -2.87
C VAL A 124 35.86 10.19 -4.03
N HIS A 125 36.54 9.07 -4.22
CA HIS A 125 36.31 8.21 -5.38
C HIS A 125 34.99 7.42 -5.26
N PRO A 126 34.13 7.38 -6.31
CA PRO A 126 32.82 6.72 -6.24
C PRO A 126 32.90 5.21 -5.97
N ASN A 127 33.89 4.51 -6.52
CA ASN A 127 34.05 3.06 -6.32
C ASN A 127 34.87 2.73 -5.05
N ASP A 128 36.00 3.40 -4.86
CA ASP A 128 36.95 3.03 -3.81
C ASP A 128 36.52 3.48 -2.41
N HIS A 129 35.74 4.59 -2.34
CA HIS A 129 35.28 5.17 -1.08
C HIS A 129 33.78 5.00 -0.87
N VAL A 130 32.92 5.48 -1.79
CA VAL A 130 31.46 5.44 -1.63
C VAL A 130 30.93 4.02 -1.73
N ASN A 131 31.45 3.21 -2.66
CA ASN A 131 31.03 1.82 -2.88
C ASN A 131 31.93 0.78 -2.19
N MET A 132 32.80 1.20 -1.27
CA MET A 132 33.71 0.29 -0.54
C MET A 132 32.94 -0.83 0.13
N SER A 133 33.43 -2.09 0.03
CA SER A 133 32.85 -3.32 0.57
C SER A 133 31.45 -3.66 0.00
N GLN A 134 31.06 -3.12 -1.14
CA GLN A 134 29.73 -3.27 -1.72
C GLN A 134 29.80 -3.76 -3.18
N SER A 135 28.68 -4.30 -3.63
CA SER A 135 28.33 -4.49 -5.03
C SER A 135 26.94 -3.88 -5.26
N SER A 136 26.60 -3.54 -6.51
CA SER A 136 25.19 -3.24 -6.84
C SER A 136 24.29 -4.41 -6.49
N ASN A 137 24.79 -5.62 -6.55
CA ASN A 137 24.05 -6.85 -6.35
C ASN A 137 23.53 -7.04 -4.92
N ASP A 138 24.22 -6.53 -3.90
CA ASP A 138 23.73 -6.51 -2.52
C ASP A 138 23.11 -5.16 -2.11
N VAL A 139 23.57 -4.04 -2.67
CA VAL A 139 23.03 -2.71 -2.39
C VAL A 139 21.58 -2.57 -2.88
N ILE A 140 21.29 -2.94 -4.12
CA ILE A 140 19.96 -2.70 -4.70
C ILE A 140 18.86 -3.50 -4.00
N PRO A 141 18.97 -4.83 -3.77
CA PRO A 141 17.94 -5.53 -3.00
C PRO A 141 17.84 -5.02 -1.56
N THR A 142 18.95 -4.60 -0.94
CA THR A 142 18.91 -3.92 0.36
C THR A 142 18.08 -2.64 0.28
N CYS A 143 18.24 -1.83 -0.76
CA CYS A 143 17.45 -0.60 -0.95
C CYS A 143 15.97 -0.89 -1.22
N VAL A 144 15.63 -1.96 -1.95
CA VAL A 144 14.24 -2.42 -2.11
C VAL A 144 13.61 -2.70 -0.75
N HIS A 145 14.29 -3.47 0.07
CA HIS A 145 13.83 -3.84 1.42
C HIS A 145 13.71 -2.63 2.35
N VAL A 146 14.75 -1.80 2.44
CA VAL A 146 14.78 -0.62 3.31
C VAL A 146 13.69 0.39 2.90
N SER A 147 13.58 0.69 1.62
CA SER A 147 12.56 1.65 1.13
C SER A 147 11.15 1.17 1.38
N ALA A 148 10.85 -0.10 1.11
CA ALA A 148 9.54 -0.69 1.35
C ALA A 148 9.20 -0.75 2.84
N ALA A 149 10.14 -1.20 3.70
CA ALA A 149 9.93 -1.26 5.13
C ALA A 149 9.65 0.12 5.74
N LEU A 150 10.41 1.14 5.33
CA LEU A 150 10.19 2.53 5.78
C LEU A 150 8.87 3.11 5.27
N ALA A 151 8.50 2.86 4.02
CA ALA A 151 7.23 3.33 3.47
C ALA A 151 6.03 2.66 4.16
N ILE A 152 6.11 1.36 4.46
CA ILE A 152 5.08 0.65 5.23
C ILE A 152 5.00 1.24 6.63
N HIS A 153 6.12 1.33 7.35
CA HIS A 153 6.16 1.79 8.74
C HIS A 153 5.69 3.24 8.91
N ASN A 154 6.16 4.15 8.06
CA ASN A 154 5.96 5.59 8.22
C ASN A 154 4.71 6.13 7.50
N GLN A 155 4.16 5.41 6.52
CA GLN A 155 3.06 5.90 5.70
C GLN A 155 1.85 4.96 5.73
N LEU A 156 2.01 3.69 5.35
CA LEU A 156 0.88 2.79 5.17
C LEU A 156 0.24 2.37 6.50
N LEU A 157 1.02 1.91 7.48
CA LEU A 157 0.47 1.52 8.79
C LEU A 157 -0.26 2.67 9.49
N PRO A 158 0.28 3.91 9.55
CA PRO A 158 -0.46 5.06 10.08
C PRO A 158 -1.77 5.34 9.31
N ALA A 159 -1.77 5.21 7.98
CA ALA A 159 -2.96 5.42 7.17
C ALA A 159 -4.05 4.36 7.42
N LEU A 160 -3.66 3.09 7.62
CA LEU A 160 -4.61 2.02 7.97
C LEU A 160 -5.22 2.23 9.35
N ARG A 161 -4.40 2.59 10.35
CA ARG A 161 -4.89 2.92 11.70
C ARG A 161 -5.84 4.12 11.67
N HIS A 162 -5.54 5.12 10.86
CA HIS A 162 -6.43 6.27 10.68
C HIS A 162 -7.77 5.87 10.06
N LEU A 163 -7.77 5.00 9.04
CA LEU A 163 -9.00 4.47 8.44
C LEU A 163 -9.79 3.61 9.43
N SER A 164 -9.12 2.73 10.18
CA SER A 164 -9.75 1.90 11.23
C SER A 164 -10.43 2.78 12.29
N ALA A 165 -9.74 3.79 12.79
CA ALA A 165 -10.30 4.74 13.76
C ALA A 165 -11.48 5.56 13.20
N ALA A 166 -11.44 5.93 11.92
CA ALA A 166 -12.56 6.62 11.27
C ALA A 166 -13.80 5.72 11.15
N LEU A 167 -13.61 4.43 10.85
CA LEU A 167 -14.70 3.45 10.82
C LEU A 167 -15.29 3.21 12.20
N GLU A 168 -14.46 3.07 13.24
CA GLU A 168 -14.88 2.94 14.63
C GLU A 168 -15.73 4.13 15.07
N LYS A 169 -15.23 5.33 14.87
CA LYS A 169 -15.95 6.56 15.19
C LYS A 169 -17.30 6.65 14.47
N LYS A 170 -17.34 6.28 13.19
CA LYS A 170 -18.59 6.27 12.43
C LYS A 170 -19.56 5.20 12.94
N ALA A 171 -19.07 4.04 13.35
CA ALA A 171 -19.88 2.99 13.96
C ALA A 171 -20.48 3.43 15.31
N GLU A 172 -19.76 4.19 16.13
CA GLU A 172 -20.30 4.80 17.36
C GLU A 172 -21.44 5.79 17.07
N GLU A 173 -21.31 6.57 15.98
CA GLU A 173 -22.29 7.58 15.59
C GLU A 173 -23.59 7.00 15.05
N VAL A 174 -23.52 6.05 14.11
CA VAL A 174 -24.67 5.57 13.34
C VAL A 174 -24.90 4.05 13.43
N GLY A 175 -24.09 3.37 14.21
CA GLY A 175 -24.07 1.89 14.24
C GLY A 175 -25.33 1.24 14.79
N HIS A 176 -26.14 1.96 15.56
CA HIS A 176 -27.41 1.49 16.12
C HIS A 176 -28.55 1.35 15.06
N ILE A 177 -28.37 1.94 13.88
CA ILE A 177 -29.39 1.96 12.85
C ILE A 177 -29.53 0.56 12.24
N VAL A 178 -30.73 0.00 12.31
CA VAL A 178 -31.09 -1.31 11.76
C VAL A 178 -31.52 -1.16 10.30
N LYS A 179 -31.01 -2.03 9.44
CA LYS A 179 -31.30 -2.04 8.01
C LYS A 179 -31.53 -3.45 7.48
N THR A 180 -32.11 -3.56 6.28
CA THR A 180 -32.17 -4.83 5.56
C THR A 180 -30.75 -5.25 5.13
N GLY A 181 -30.31 -6.43 5.56
CA GLY A 181 -29.09 -7.06 5.03
C GLY A 181 -29.31 -7.56 3.60
N ARG A 182 -28.23 -7.81 2.87
CA ARG A 182 -28.29 -8.35 1.49
C ARG A 182 -27.32 -9.49 1.29
N THR A 183 -27.82 -10.56 0.68
CA THR A 183 -27.00 -11.63 0.10
C THR A 183 -27.37 -11.77 -1.37
N HIS A 184 -26.39 -11.93 -2.26
CA HIS A 184 -26.60 -11.89 -3.71
C HIS A 184 -27.25 -10.58 -4.23
N LEU A 185 -27.09 -9.47 -3.50
CA LEU A 185 -27.81 -8.21 -3.65
C LEU A 185 -29.34 -8.31 -3.46
N MET A 186 -29.85 -9.46 -2.95
CA MET A 186 -31.23 -9.67 -2.61
C MET A 186 -31.48 -9.43 -1.13
N ASP A 187 -32.68 -8.97 -0.79
CA ASP A 187 -33.10 -8.71 0.58
C ASP A 187 -32.92 -9.97 1.46
N ALA A 188 -32.36 -9.77 2.64
CA ALA A 188 -32.07 -10.80 3.63
C ALA A 188 -32.47 -10.34 5.03
N MET A 189 -32.01 -11.04 6.05
CA MET A 189 -32.30 -10.71 7.45
C MET A 189 -31.69 -9.36 7.84
N PRO A 190 -32.25 -8.70 8.86
CA PRO A 190 -31.74 -7.44 9.37
C PRO A 190 -30.30 -7.52 9.86
N VAL A 191 -29.57 -6.43 9.64
CA VAL A 191 -28.26 -6.14 10.22
C VAL A 191 -28.25 -4.70 10.73
N THR A 192 -27.24 -4.33 11.53
CA THR A 192 -27.03 -2.92 11.86
C THR A 192 -25.98 -2.30 10.94
N VAL A 193 -26.04 -0.98 10.76
CA VAL A 193 -24.97 -0.24 10.08
C VAL A 193 -23.65 -0.42 10.78
N GLY A 194 -23.64 -0.55 12.11
CA GLY A 194 -22.44 -0.85 12.91
C GLY A 194 -21.80 -2.18 12.53
N GLN A 195 -22.59 -3.23 12.34
CA GLN A 195 -22.07 -4.55 11.92
C GLN A 195 -21.41 -4.50 10.54
N GLU A 196 -21.91 -3.70 9.61
CA GLU A 196 -21.26 -3.48 8.32
C GLU A 196 -19.92 -2.71 8.48
N LEU A 197 -19.92 -1.63 9.26
CA LEU A 197 -18.73 -0.83 9.53
C LEU A 197 -17.64 -1.64 10.27
N ASP A 198 -18.03 -2.44 11.25
CA ASP A 198 -17.12 -3.34 11.99
C ASP A 198 -16.52 -4.42 11.08
N THR A 199 -17.29 -4.90 10.08
CA THR A 199 -16.77 -5.82 9.06
C THR A 199 -15.63 -5.16 8.27
N TRP A 200 -15.82 -3.92 7.82
CA TRP A 200 -14.79 -3.18 7.09
C TRP A 200 -13.58 -2.89 7.98
N ARG A 201 -13.81 -2.48 9.23
CA ARG A 201 -12.76 -2.26 10.21
C ARG A 201 -11.92 -3.51 10.42
N SER A 202 -12.55 -4.66 10.66
CA SER A 202 -11.85 -5.95 10.82
C SER A 202 -11.00 -6.31 9.62
N GLN A 203 -11.44 -6.00 8.39
CA GLN A 203 -10.63 -6.22 7.19
C GLN A 203 -9.38 -5.35 7.17
N ILE A 204 -9.46 -4.10 7.63
CA ILE A 204 -8.33 -3.17 7.70
C ILE A 204 -7.36 -3.58 8.81
N ASP A 205 -7.86 -3.93 10.00
CA ASP A 205 -7.05 -4.37 11.13
C ASP A 205 -6.26 -5.65 10.79
N HIS A 206 -6.92 -6.64 10.19
CA HIS A 206 -6.25 -7.85 9.71
C HIS A 206 -5.24 -7.58 8.58
N ALA A 207 -5.47 -6.54 7.75
CA ALA A 207 -4.49 -6.15 6.74
C ALA A 207 -3.23 -5.54 7.37
N GLU A 208 -3.38 -4.75 8.44
CA GLU A 208 -2.26 -4.26 9.24
C GLU A 208 -1.46 -5.42 9.84
N GLU A 209 -2.12 -6.38 10.48
CA GLU A 209 -1.48 -7.56 11.07
C GLU A 209 -0.67 -8.34 10.02
N ARG A 210 -1.25 -8.60 8.84
CA ARG A 210 -0.55 -9.30 7.75
C ARG A 210 0.71 -8.55 7.29
N LEU A 211 0.64 -7.23 7.19
CA LEU A 211 1.80 -6.41 6.82
C LEU A 211 2.88 -6.46 7.90
N LEU A 212 2.51 -6.38 9.18
CA LEU A 212 3.44 -6.52 10.30
C LEU A 212 4.14 -7.88 10.30
N ASP A 213 3.45 -8.96 9.95
CA ASP A 213 4.02 -10.30 9.85
C ASP A 213 5.10 -10.42 8.75
N THR A 214 5.00 -9.62 7.68
CA THR A 214 6.02 -9.62 6.61
C THR A 214 7.29 -8.88 7.01
N MET A 215 7.19 -7.93 7.95
CA MET A 215 8.29 -7.02 8.29
C MET A 215 9.56 -7.76 8.73
N ALA A 216 9.46 -8.87 9.44
CA ALA A 216 10.64 -9.62 9.89
C ALA A 216 11.51 -10.12 8.70
N ARG A 217 10.86 -10.56 7.61
CA ARG A 217 11.55 -11.02 6.40
C ARG A 217 11.98 -9.84 5.51
N LEU A 218 11.13 -8.82 5.40
CA LEU A 218 11.44 -7.61 4.63
C LEU A 218 12.61 -6.82 5.26
N CYS A 219 12.77 -6.83 6.58
CA CYS A 219 13.86 -6.14 7.27
C CYS A 219 15.16 -6.95 7.33
N ALA A 220 15.20 -8.18 6.78
CA ALA A 220 16.44 -8.96 6.65
C ALA A 220 17.18 -8.55 5.36
N LEU A 221 18.39 -7.98 5.52
CA LEU A 221 19.11 -7.28 4.46
C LEU A 221 20.18 -8.16 3.80
N ALA A 222 20.27 -8.09 2.48
CA ALA A 222 21.29 -8.77 1.67
C ALA A 222 22.68 -8.11 1.79
N GLN A 223 22.78 -6.90 2.35
CA GLN A 223 24.04 -6.14 2.42
C GLN A 223 25.16 -6.94 3.07
N GLY A 224 26.33 -6.90 2.46
CA GLY A 224 27.49 -7.71 2.85
C GLY A 224 27.65 -8.98 2.03
N GLY A 225 26.68 -9.36 1.18
CA GLY A 225 26.81 -10.48 0.23
C GLY A 225 27.73 -10.16 -0.94
N THR A 226 27.92 -8.90 -1.23
CA THR A 226 28.70 -8.36 -2.37
C THR A 226 28.28 -8.94 -3.72
N ALA A 227 29.19 -9.46 -4.51
CA ALA A 227 28.95 -9.81 -5.91
C ALA A 227 28.00 -11.00 -6.12
N VAL A 228 28.12 -12.06 -5.29
CA VAL A 228 27.39 -13.34 -5.49
C VAL A 228 26.86 -13.96 -4.18
N GLY A 229 27.01 -13.27 -3.04
CA GLY A 229 26.57 -13.76 -1.74
C GLY A 229 27.66 -14.22 -0.80
N THR A 230 28.91 -14.36 -1.28
CA THR A 230 30.06 -14.83 -0.48
C THR A 230 30.69 -13.76 0.40
N GLY A 231 30.38 -12.48 0.18
CA GLY A 231 30.98 -11.36 0.89
C GLY A 231 32.42 -11.07 0.48
N ILE A 232 32.83 -11.44 -0.75
CA ILE A 232 34.20 -11.18 -1.22
C ILE A 232 34.51 -9.66 -1.14
N ASN A 233 35.72 -9.32 -0.68
CA ASN A 233 36.20 -7.96 -0.49
C ASN A 233 35.41 -7.13 0.55
N ALA A 234 34.59 -7.77 1.39
CA ALA A 234 33.95 -7.15 2.54
C ALA A 234 34.41 -7.81 3.85
N HIS A 235 34.46 -7.01 4.92
CA HIS A 235 34.71 -7.56 6.25
C HIS A 235 33.56 -8.48 6.69
N PRO A 236 33.79 -9.65 7.33
CA PRO A 236 32.71 -10.58 7.72
C PRO A 236 31.56 -9.95 8.54
N ARG A 237 31.85 -8.92 9.32
CA ARG A 237 30.86 -8.20 10.14
C ARG A 237 30.24 -6.99 9.44
N PHE A 238 30.55 -6.76 8.17
CA PHE A 238 30.10 -5.55 7.45
C PHE A 238 28.57 -5.47 7.37
N GLY A 239 27.91 -6.51 6.90
CA GLY A 239 26.44 -6.54 6.76
C GLY A 239 25.70 -6.37 8.09
N GLU A 240 26.21 -6.99 9.18
CA GLU A 240 25.66 -6.82 10.53
C GLU A 240 25.75 -5.36 11.00
N LYS A 241 26.92 -4.73 10.83
CA LYS A 241 27.11 -3.33 11.21
C LYS A 241 26.25 -2.36 10.40
N VAL A 242 26.09 -2.61 9.11
CA VAL A 242 25.18 -1.81 8.26
C VAL A 242 23.74 -1.91 8.77
N ALA A 243 23.27 -3.10 9.11
CA ALA A 243 21.91 -3.29 9.63
C ALA A 243 21.68 -2.55 10.95
N VAL A 244 22.67 -2.58 11.86
CA VAL A 244 22.64 -1.85 13.15
C VAL A 244 22.53 -0.34 12.90
N LEU A 245 23.44 0.21 12.09
CA LEU A 245 23.44 1.65 11.79
C LEU A 245 22.14 2.11 11.10
N LEU A 246 21.61 1.33 10.15
CA LEU A 246 20.32 1.60 9.51
C LEU A 246 19.19 1.58 10.54
N SER A 247 19.17 0.62 11.45
CA SER A 247 18.14 0.53 12.50
C SER A 247 18.13 1.73 13.41
N GLU A 248 19.30 2.17 13.84
CA GLU A 248 19.45 3.36 14.69
C GLU A 248 19.01 4.64 13.96
N GLN A 249 19.40 4.79 12.69
CA GLN A 249 19.09 5.98 11.90
C GLN A 249 17.61 6.07 11.48
N ALA A 250 16.99 4.91 11.19
CA ALA A 250 15.66 4.87 10.58
C ALA A 250 14.53 4.55 11.56
N GLY A 251 14.85 4.08 12.79
CA GLY A 251 13.85 3.70 13.80
C GLY A 251 13.07 2.41 13.46
N VAL A 252 13.57 1.62 12.50
CA VAL A 252 13.02 0.31 12.11
C VAL A 252 14.10 -0.74 12.31
N ALA A 253 13.76 -1.86 12.95
CA ALA A 253 14.70 -2.91 13.26
C ALA A 253 15.10 -3.71 12.00
N PHE A 254 16.25 -3.40 11.43
CA PHE A 254 16.87 -4.18 10.34
C PHE A 254 17.85 -5.22 10.86
N THR A 255 17.97 -6.33 10.18
CA THR A 255 18.90 -7.41 10.48
C THR A 255 19.71 -7.79 9.26
N SER A 256 20.84 -8.44 9.48
CA SER A 256 21.62 -9.05 8.39
C SER A 256 20.98 -10.38 8.04
N ALA A 257 20.57 -10.58 6.78
CA ALA A 257 19.96 -11.85 6.35
C ALA A 257 20.88 -13.04 6.59
N ASP A 258 20.33 -14.17 6.99
CA ASP A 258 21.08 -15.42 7.23
C ASP A 258 21.73 -15.93 5.93
N SER A 259 20.98 -15.88 4.82
CA SER A 259 21.46 -16.20 3.48
C SER A 259 21.58 -14.97 2.60
N LYS A 260 22.79 -14.52 2.34
CA LYS A 260 23.05 -13.46 1.36
C LYS A 260 22.80 -13.93 -0.06
N PHE A 261 22.96 -15.22 -0.34
CA PHE A 261 22.68 -15.83 -1.64
C PHE A 261 21.20 -15.70 -2.01
N GLU A 262 20.30 -15.98 -1.06
CA GLU A 262 18.87 -15.78 -1.23
C GLU A 262 18.55 -14.31 -1.48
N GLY A 263 19.06 -13.40 -0.64
CA GLY A 263 18.80 -11.97 -0.74
C GLY A 263 19.24 -11.31 -2.05
N LEU A 264 20.21 -11.91 -2.77
CA LEU A 264 20.64 -11.45 -4.10
C LEU A 264 19.82 -12.08 -5.22
N SER A 265 19.57 -13.39 -5.15
CA SER A 265 19.00 -14.17 -6.26
C SER A 265 17.48 -14.27 -6.23
N SER A 266 16.88 -14.10 -5.06
CA SER A 266 15.46 -14.20 -4.84
C SER A 266 14.91 -12.87 -4.28
N GLN A 267 13.63 -12.59 -4.55
CA GLN A 267 12.92 -11.43 -4.04
C GLN A 267 11.65 -11.85 -3.27
N ASP A 268 11.70 -12.98 -2.60
CA ASP A 268 10.55 -13.62 -1.96
C ASP A 268 9.89 -12.71 -0.92
N ALA A 269 10.68 -11.97 -0.10
CA ALA A 269 10.14 -11.01 0.86
C ALA A 269 9.38 -9.85 0.19
N ALA A 270 9.85 -9.36 -0.95
CA ALA A 270 9.16 -8.33 -1.72
C ALA A 270 7.88 -8.88 -2.37
N VAL A 271 7.92 -10.10 -2.90
CA VAL A 271 6.74 -10.81 -3.48
C VAL A 271 5.70 -11.09 -2.39
N GLU A 272 6.12 -11.59 -1.23
CA GLU A 272 5.23 -11.81 -0.07
C GLU A 272 4.55 -10.51 0.35
N THR A 273 5.32 -9.44 0.55
CA THR A 273 4.79 -8.13 0.93
C THR A 273 3.79 -7.61 -0.11
N SER A 274 4.12 -7.72 -1.40
CA SER A 274 3.20 -7.37 -2.50
C SER A 274 1.91 -8.17 -2.46
N GLY A 275 1.98 -9.46 -2.14
CA GLY A 275 0.80 -10.31 -1.95
C GLY A 275 -0.11 -9.80 -0.83
N GLN A 276 0.44 -9.30 0.28
CA GLN A 276 -0.36 -8.71 1.36
C GLN A 276 -0.96 -7.35 0.97
N LEU A 277 -0.23 -6.53 0.21
CA LEU A 277 -0.77 -5.29 -0.37
C LEU A 277 -1.95 -5.58 -1.31
N ARG A 278 -1.88 -6.66 -2.09
CA ARG A 278 -3.01 -7.12 -2.90
C ARG A 278 -4.22 -7.52 -2.06
N VAL A 279 -4.02 -8.22 -0.92
CA VAL A 279 -5.13 -8.56 -0.01
C VAL A 279 -5.81 -7.29 0.51
N LEU A 280 -5.04 -6.28 0.93
CA LEU A 280 -5.57 -4.97 1.31
C LEU A 280 -6.36 -4.31 0.16
N ALA A 281 -5.82 -4.32 -1.05
CA ALA A 281 -6.49 -3.77 -2.24
C ALA A 281 -7.85 -4.44 -2.50
N VAL A 282 -7.94 -5.77 -2.33
CA VAL A 282 -9.20 -6.52 -2.46
C VAL A 282 -10.20 -6.09 -1.38
N SER A 283 -9.76 -5.91 -0.13
CA SER A 283 -10.61 -5.41 0.96
C SER A 283 -11.12 -4.00 0.69
N LEU A 284 -10.25 -3.09 0.26
CA LEU A 284 -10.64 -1.72 -0.12
C LEU A 284 -11.60 -1.69 -1.30
N THR A 285 -11.48 -2.61 -2.26
CA THR A 285 -12.43 -2.74 -3.36
C THR A 285 -13.82 -3.11 -2.86
N LYS A 286 -13.92 -4.04 -1.92
CA LYS A 286 -15.19 -4.44 -1.30
C LYS A 286 -15.83 -3.26 -0.57
N ILE A 287 -15.08 -2.55 0.24
CA ILE A 287 -15.55 -1.35 0.96
C ILE A 287 -16.03 -0.28 -0.01
N ALA A 288 -15.22 0.03 -1.03
CA ALA A 288 -15.57 1.03 -2.04
C ALA A 288 -16.85 0.67 -2.82
N ASN A 289 -17.02 -0.59 -3.18
CA ASN A 289 -18.22 -1.05 -3.90
C ASN A 289 -19.47 -1.01 -3.01
N ASP A 290 -19.37 -1.44 -1.74
CA ASP A 290 -20.49 -1.36 -0.80
C ASP A 290 -20.94 0.11 -0.63
N LEU A 291 -19.99 1.03 -0.40
CA LEU A 291 -20.29 2.47 -0.32
C LEU A 291 -20.99 2.99 -1.59
N ARG A 292 -20.55 2.55 -2.78
CA ARG A 292 -21.18 2.94 -4.05
C ARG A 292 -22.61 2.41 -4.18
N TRP A 293 -22.85 1.16 -3.77
CA TRP A 293 -24.20 0.58 -3.77
C TRP A 293 -25.11 1.30 -2.77
N MET A 294 -24.66 1.47 -1.52
CA MET A 294 -25.45 2.14 -0.49
C MET A 294 -25.79 3.60 -0.86
N ASN A 295 -24.88 4.31 -1.56
CA ASN A 295 -25.08 5.67 -2.04
C ASN A 295 -25.84 5.77 -3.38
N SER A 296 -26.16 4.65 -4.02
CA SER A 296 -26.76 4.66 -5.36
C SER A 296 -28.13 5.32 -5.39
N GLY A 297 -28.42 6.05 -6.45
CA GLY A 297 -29.69 6.74 -6.65
C GLY A 297 -29.54 8.27 -6.67
N PRO A 298 -30.19 9.03 -5.77
CA PRO A 298 -30.91 8.62 -4.56
C PRO A 298 -32.33 8.04 -4.76
N LEU A 299 -32.98 8.29 -5.91
CA LEU A 299 -34.36 7.87 -6.11
C LEU A 299 -34.53 6.52 -6.78
N ALA A 300 -33.67 6.19 -7.76
CA ALA A 300 -33.72 4.94 -8.54
C ALA A 300 -32.66 3.91 -8.08
N GLY A 301 -32.06 4.09 -6.92
CA GLY A 301 -31.11 3.17 -6.31
C GLY A 301 -31.42 2.94 -4.84
N PHE A 302 -30.44 2.47 -4.06
CA PHE A 302 -30.69 2.13 -2.65
C PHE A 302 -30.87 3.37 -1.77
N GLY A 303 -30.04 4.40 -1.99
CA GLY A 303 -30.14 5.66 -1.26
C GLY A 303 -30.05 5.51 0.27
N GLU A 304 -29.35 4.48 0.76
CA GLU A 304 -29.21 4.23 2.21
C GLU A 304 -28.30 5.22 2.89
N ILE A 305 -27.31 5.72 2.15
CA ILE A 305 -26.39 6.76 2.60
C ILE A 305 -26.27 7.87 1.58
N ALA A 306 -25.79 9.02 2.01
CA ALA A 306 -25.36 10.11 1.13
C ALA A 306 -23.88 10.41 1.42
N LEU A 307 -23.01 10.17 0.45
CA LEU A 307 -21.60 10.54 0.50
C LEU A 307 -21.44 12.06 0.35
N PRO A 308 -20.36 12.67 0.90
CA PRO A 308 -20.09 14.08 0.75
C PRO A 308 -20.05 14.55 -0.72
N ALA A 309 -20.67 15.68 -1.01
CA ALA A 309 -20.62 16.30 -2.32
C ALA A 309 -19.30 17.08 -2.49
N LEU A 310 -18.29 16.43 -3.06
CA LEU A 310 -16.94 16.98 -3.16
C LEU A 310 -16.69 17.79 -4.44
N GLN A 311 -17.43 17.49 -5.49
CA GLN A 311 -17.32 18.19 -6.78
C GLN A 311 -18.59 17.98 -7.63
N PRO A 312 -18.85 18.83 -8.63
CA PRO A 312 -19.93 18.59 -9.60
C PRO A 312 -19.76 17.24 -10.28
N GLY A 313 -20.81 16.41 -10.28
CA GLY A 313 -20.73 15.04 -10.79
C GLY A 313 -20.93 14.88 -12.30
N SER A 314 -21.38 15.96 -12.99
CA SER A 314 -21.66 15.91 -14.43
C SER A 314 -21.56 17.30 -15.05
N SER A 315 -21.07 17.35 -16.29
CA SER A 315 -21.03 18.58 -17.09
C SER A 315 -22.40 18.97 -17.69
N ILE A 316 -23.32 18.00 -17.77
CA ILE A 316 -24.63 18.18 -18.45
C ILE A 316 -25.86 17.87 -17.57
N MET A 317 -25.64 17.31 -16.37
CA MET A 317 -26.72 16.95 -15.42
C MET A 317 -26.53 17.74 -14.11
N PRO A 318 -27.11 18.96 -13.99
CA PRO A 318 -26.97 19.76 -12.78
C PRO A 318 -27.53 19.03 -11.55
N GLY A 319 -26.79 19.11 -10.42
CA GLY A 319 -27.18 18.46 -9.16
C GLY A 319 -26.81 16.99 -9.03
N LYS A 320 -26.26 16.35 -10.07
CA LYS A 320 -25.75 14.98 -9.97
C LYS A 320 -24.42 14.97 -9.22
N VAL A 321 -24.34 14.19 -8.14
CA VAL A 321 -23.13 13.99 -7.34
C VAL A 321 -22.69 12.52 -7.47
N ASN A 322 -21.42 12.29 -7.84
CA ASN A 322 -20.88 10.95 -8.00
C ASN A 322 -20.05 10.52 -6.77
N PRO A 323 -19.96 9.20 -6.48
CA PRO A 323 -19.17 8.66 -5.38
C PRO A 323 -17.68 8.62 -5.74
N VAL A 324 -17.07 9.80 -6.01
CA VAL A 324 -15.74 9.92 -6.63
C VAL A 324 -14.61 9.33 -5.81
N ILE A 325 -14.71 9.32 -4.47
CA ILE A 325 -13.68 8.74 -3.61
C ILE A 325 -13.68 7.19 -3.69
N PRO A 326 -14.82 6.50 -3.51
CA PRO A 326 -14.89 5.07 -3.77
C PRO A 326 -14.45 4.66 -5.18
N GLU A 327 -14.75 5.46 -6.20
CA GLU A 327 -14.28 5.22 -7.57
C GLU A 327 -12.76 5.28 -7.67
N ALA A 328 -12.13 6.30 -7.07
CA ALA A 328 -10.68 6.44 -7.03
C ALA A 328 -10.02 5.26 -6.28
N VAL A 329 -10.58 4.86 -5.13
CA VAL A 329 -10.08 3.70 -4.35
C VAL A 329 -10.15 2.42 -5.16
N ALA A 330 -11.22 2.18 -5.90
CA ALA A 330 -11.34 1.02 -6.79
C ALA A 330 -10.29 1.00 -7.90
N MET A 331 -9.96 2.17 -8.48
CA MET A 331 -8.88 2.29 -9.48
C MET A 331 -7.49 2.03 -8.85
N VAL A 332 -7.23 2.56 -7.66
CA VAL A 332 -6.00 2.26 -6.89
C VAL A 332 -5.85 0.76 -6.66
N ALA A 333 -6.92 0.10 -6.21
CA ALA A 333 -6.91 -1.33 -5.97
C ALA A 333 -6.61 -2.13 -7.25
N ALA A 334 -7.20 -1.75 -8.38
CA ALA A 334 -6.91 -2.39 -9.67
C ALA A 334 -5.44 -2.23 -10.08
N GLN A 335 -4.85 -1.04 -9.87
CA GLN A 335 -3.43 -0.79 -10.14
C GLN A 335 -2.53 -1.67 -9.26
N VAL A 336 -2.83 -1.79 -7.97
CA VAL A 336 -2.05 -2.63 -7.04
C VAL A 336 -2.09 -4.11 -7.44
N VAL A 337 -3.23 -4.63 -7.89
CA VAL A 337 -3.33 -5.99 -8.41
C VAL A 337 -2.44 -6.19 -9.65
N GLY A 338 -2.41 -5.21 -10.55
CA GLY A 338 -1.50 -5.21 -11.71
C GLY A 338 -0.02 -5.17 -11.31
N ASN A 339 0.32 -4.34 -10.33
CA ASN A 339 1.68 -4.24 -9.78
C ASN A 339 2.11 -5.56 -9.13
N ASP A 340 1.23 -6.22 -8.37
CA ASP A 340 1.52 -7.51 -7.75
C ASP A 340 1.83 -8.60 -8.79
N ALA A 341 1.07 -8.66 -9.87
CA ALA A 341 1.37 -9.57 -10.97
C ALA A 341 2.75 -9.30 -11.59
N THR A 342 3.10 -8.03 -11.78
CA THR A 342 4.43 -7.62 -12.28
C THR A 342 5.54 -8.04 -11.31
N ILE A 343 5.36 -7.80 -10.00
CA ILE A 343 6.34 -8.17 -8.97
C ILE A 343 6.52 -9.70 -8.90
N ALA A 344 5.43 -10.48 -8.97
CA ALA A 344 5.51 -11.93 -8.99
C ALA A 344 6.29 -12.46 -10.20
N MET A 345 6.04 -11.91 -11.40
CA MET A 345 6.79 -12.26 -12.61
C MET A 345 8.26 -11.84 -12.52
N ALA A 346 8.55 -10.69 -11.94
CA ALA A 346 9.90 -10.22 -11.73
C ALA A 346 10.64 -11.06 -10.66
N GLY A 347 9.95 -11.46 -9.59
CA GLY A 347 10.50 -12.33 -8.55
C GLY A 347 10.95 -13.68 -9.07
N GLN A 348 10.15 -14.33 -9.92
CA GLN A 348 10.51 -15.62 -10.54
C GLN A 348 11.68 -15.55 -11.54
N SER A 349 12.11 -14.34 -11.92
CA SER A 349 13.17 -14.14 -12.92
C SER A 349 14.59 -14.18 -12.34
N GLY A 350 14.76 -14.58 -11.08
CA GLY A 350 16.08 -14.85 -10.50
C GLY A 350 16.73 -16.05 -11.17
N ASN A 351 18.00 -15.87 -11.56
CA ASN A 351 18.79 -16.94 -12.17
C ASN A 351 20.12 -17.06 -11.43
N PHE A 352 20.41 -18.26 -10.92
CA PHE A 352 21.62 -18.56 -10.13
C PHE A 352 21.77 -17.55 -8.97
N GLN A 353 22.75 -16.66 -8.98
CA GLN A 353 23.13 -15.81 -7.85
C GLN A 353 22.56 -14.38 -7.92
N LEU A 354 21.72 -14.03 -8.92
CA LEU A 354 21.18 -12.68 -9.03
C LEU A 354 19.81 -12.65 -9.69
N ASN A 355 18.90 -11.89 -9.10
CA ASN A 355 17.69 -11.41 -9.78
C ASN A 355 18.01 -10.15 -10.60
N VAL A 356 17.61 -10.12 -11.85
CA VAL A 356 17.90 -9.00 -12.77
C VAL A 356 16.63 -8.26 -13.24
N MET A 357 15.64 -8.14 -12.35
CA MET A 357 14.44 -7.29 -12.50
C MET A 357 14.21 -6.38 -11.28
N LEU A 358 15.27 -6.08 -10.53
CA LEU A 358 15.19 -5.35 -9.26
C LEU A 358 14.57 -3.95 -9.39
N PRO A 359 14.89 -3.12 -10.39
CA PRO A 359 14.30 -1.79 -10.51
C PRO A 359 12.78 -1.80 -10.68
N VAL A 360 12.24 -2.75 -11.47
CA VAL A 360 10.79 -2.87 -11.66
C VAL A 360 10.09 -3.42 -10.42
N VAL A 361 10.74 -4.29 -9.64
CA VAL A 361 10.24 -4.72 -8.33
C VAL A 361 10.13 -3.52 -7.39
N ALA A 362 11.20 -2.73 -7.25
CA ALA A 362 11.21 -1.53 -6.41
C ALA A 362 10.11 -0.54 -6.79
N HIS A 363 10.00 -0.21 -8.08
CA HIS A 363 9.02 0.75 -8.57
C HIS A 363 7.59 0.33 -8.25
N ASN A 364 7.20 -0.90 -8.62
CA ASN A 364 5.83 -1.37 -8.44
C ASN A 364 5.48 -1.58 -6.96
N LEU A 365 6.42 -2.06 -6.14
CA LEU A 365 6.21 -2.25 -4.71
C LEU A 365 5.98 -0.92 -3.99
N LEU A 366 6.85 0.06 -4.22
CA LEU A 366 6.77 1.38 -3.59
C LEU A 366 5.53 2.16 -4.07
N GLN A 367 5.21 2.09 -5.37
CA GLN A 367 3.98 2.69 -5.88
C GLN A 367 2.75 2.09 -5.17
N SER A 368 2.69 0.75 -5.02
CA SER A 368 1.56 0.09 -4.35
C SER A 368 1.41 0.54 -2.90
N ILE A 369 2.51 0.64 -2.15
CA ILE A 369 2.49 1.12 -0.76
C ILE A 369 1.98 2.56 -0.68
N GLU A 370 2.50 3.44 -1.52
CA GLU A 370 2.15 4.86 -1.52
C GLU A 370 0.69 5.10 -1.89
N ILE A 371 0.21 4.52 -2.98
CA ILE A 371 -1.17 4.76 -3.42
C ILE A 371 -2.20 4.11 -2.49
N LEU A 372 -1.88 2.99 -1.83
CA LEU A 372 -2.75 2.39 -0.81
C LEU A 372 -2.80 3.24 0.46
N ALA A 373 -1.68 3.79 0.90
CA ALA A 373 -1.66 4.70 2.05
C ALA A 373 -2.50 5.96 1.78
N ASN A 374 -2.30 6.58 0.63
CA ASN A 374 -3.03 7.78 0.23
C ASN A 374 -4.53 7.49 0.05
N ALA A 375 -4.89 6.38 -0.60
CA ALA A 375 -6.28 5.99 -0.80
C ALA A 375 -6.99 5.68 0.52
N SER A 376 -6.33 5.03 1.48
CA SER A 376 -6.87 4.75 2.80
C SER A 376 -7.16 6.04 3.58
N THR A 377 -6.24 7.00 3.56
CA THR A 377 -6.42 8.32 4.19
C THR A 377 -7.58 9.10 3.54
N VAL A 378 -7.61 9.14 2.20
CA VAL A 378 -8.67 9.85 1.47
C VAL A 378 -10.04 9.19 1.69
N LEU A 379 -10.11 7.86 1.77
CA LEU A 379 -11.34 7.12 2.08
C LEU A 379 -11.84 7.47 3.48
N ALA A 380 -10.95 7.50 4.48
CA ALA A 380 -11.28 7.87 5.84
C ALA A 380 -11.85 9.30 5.92
N ASP A 381 -11.11 10.27 5.39
CA ASP A 381 -11.41 11.69 5.57
C ASP A 381 -12.56 12.20 4.73
N LYS A 382 -12.67 11.70 3.48
CA LYS A 382 -13.58 12.26 2.47
C LYS A 382 -14.78 11.38 2.15
N ALA A 383 -14.83 10.16 2.67
CA ALA A 383 -16.00 9.30 2.50
C ALA A 383 -16.55 8.86 3.86
N ILE A 384 -15.78 8.09 4.66
CA ILE A 384 -16.25 7.49 5.92
C ILE A 384 -16.65 8.56 6.94
N ALA A 385 -15.79 9.53 7.20
CA ALA A 385 -16.07 10.56 8.20
C ALA A 385 -17.33 11.38 7.91
N GLY A 386 -17.62 11.60 6.63
CA GLY A 386 -18.63 12.57 6.20
C GLY A 386 -19.92 11.98 5.63
N PHE A 387 -20.08 10.68 5.47
CA PHE A 387 -21.34 10.16 4.95
C PHE A 387 -22.49 10.30 5.96
N ILE A 388 -23.70 10.47 5.44
CA ILE A 388 -24.94 10.58 6.21
C ILE A 388 -25.77 9.33 5.93
N VAL A 389 -26.40 8.76 6.96
CA VAL A 389 -27.35 7.65 6.82
C VAL A 389 -28.74 8.21 6.57
N ASN A 390 -29.40 7.74 5.53
CA ASN A 390 -30.77 8.11 5.17
C ASN A 390 -31.76 7.16 5.87
N GLU A 391 -32.01 7.39 7.15
CA GLU A 391 -32.80 6.51 8.00
C GLU A 391 -34.21 6.24 7.46
N ASP A 392 -34.89 7.25 6.92
CA ASP A 392 -36.23 7.11 6.34
C ASP A 392 -36.25 6.06 5.21
N ASN A 393 -35.26 6.09 4.32
CA ASN A 393 -35.15 5.12 3.22
C ASN A 393 -34.90 3.70 3.75
N ILE A 394 -34.02 3.60 4.75
CA ILE A 394 -33.69 2.33 5.41
C ILE A 394 -34.93 1.75 6.10
N GLN A 395 -35.65 2.53 6.90
CA GLN A 395 -36.82 2.10 7.64
C GLN A 395 -37.98 1.72 6.69
N GLN A 396 -38.18 2.47 5.60
CA GLN A 396 -39.19 2.13 4.61
C GLN A 396 -38.91 0.78 3.93
N ALA A 397 -37.63 0.52 3.58
CA ALA A 397 -37.23 -0.76 2.98
C ALA A 397 -37.38 -1.91 3.97
N LEU A 398 -36.90 -1.72 5.22
CA LEU A 398 -36.95 -2.70 6.29
C LEU A 398 -38.41 -3.11 6.61
N GLY A 399 -39.32 -2.15 6.75
CA GLY A 399 -40.74 -2.43 7.07
C GLY A 399 -41.49 -3.21 5.99
N ARG A 400 -40.99 -3.21 4.74
CA ARG A 400 -41.57 -3.96 3.62
C ARG A 400 -40.87 -5.29 3.34
N ASN A 401 -39.80 -5.60 4.05
CA ASN A 401 -38.99 -6.79 3.78
C ASN A 401 -39.73 -8.09 4.14
N PRO A 402 -40.20 -8.89 3.17
CA PRO A 402 -40.98 -10.11 3.43
C PRO A 402 -40.12 -11.23 4.05
N ILE A 403 -38.79 -11.14 3.98
CA ILE A 403 -37.86 -12.13 4.53
C ILE A 403 -37.89 -12.13 6.06
N LEU A 404 -38.36 -11.06 6.70
CA LEU A 404 -38.57 -11.01 8.15
C LEU A 404 -39.42 -12.17 8.69
N VAL A 405 -40.29 -12.74 7.86
CA VAL A 405 -41.07 -13.93 8.20
C VAL A 405 -40.21 -15.10 8.67
N THR A 406 -38.92 -15.15 8.27
CA THR A 406 -37.98 -16.20 8.70
C THR A 406 -37.90 -16.29 10.22
N ALA A 407 -38.10 -15.21 10.94
CA ALA A 407 -38.12 -15.15 12.39
C ALA A 407 -39.35 -15.90 13.00
N LEU A 408 -40.41 -16.04 12.24
CA LEU A 408 -41.62 -16.78 12.65
C LEU A 408 -41.50 -18.31 12.44
N ASN A 409 -40.60 -18.76 11.57
CA ASN A 409 -40.48 -20.18 11.21
C ASN A 409 -40.34 -21.13 12.42
N PRO A 410 -39.63 -20.83 13.51
CA PRO A 410 -39.58 -21.69 14.68
C PRO A 410 -40.95 -21.89 15.36
N VAL A 411 -41.88 -20.93 15.20
CA VAL A 411 -43.19 -20.93 15.84
C VAL A 411 -44.27 -21.45 14.92
N ILE A 412 -44.33 -20.98 13.66
CA ILE A 412 -45.40 -21.29 12.72
C ILE A 412 -45.04 -22.37 11.68
N GLY A 413 -43.79 -22.78 11.63
CA GLY A 413 -43.26 -23.72 10.63
C GLY A 413 -42.93 -23.07 9.28
N TYR A 414 -42.07 -23.70 8.49
CA TYR A 414 -41.55 -23.18 7.23
C TYR A 414 -42.62 -22.97 6.16
N GLU A 415 -43.57 -23.92 6.03
CA GLU A 415 -44.62 -23.87 4.99
C GLU A 415 -45.57 -22.68 5.17
N LEU A 416 -46.01 -22.46 6.41
CA LEU A 416 -46.87 -21.31 6.71
C LEU A 416 -46.08 -19.98 6.59
N GLY A 417 -44.83 -19.97 7.05
CA GLY A 417 -43.94 -18.82 6.84
C GLY A 417 -43.77 -18.48 5.36
N ALA A 418 -43.57 -19.47 4.51
CA ALA A 418 -43.45 -19.25 3.06
C ALA A 418 -44.77 -18.72 2.43
N ALA A 419 -45.91 -19.19 2.92
CA ALA A 419 -47.22 -18.68 2.46
C ALA A 419 -47.44 -17.22 2.87
N VAL A 420 -47.10 -16.85 4.10
CA VAL A 420 -47.12 -15.44 4.60
C VAL A 420 -46.23 -14.55 3.77
N ALA A 421 -44.95 -14.94 3.55
CA ALA A 421 -44.01 -14.15 2.74
C ALA A 421 -44.54 -13.93 1.32
N LYS A 422 -45.02 -14.98 0.65
CA LYS A 422 -45.55 -14.90 -0.72
C LYS A 422 -46.77 -13.98 -0.79
N LYS A 423 -47.66 -14.00 0.18
CA LYS A 423 -48.84 -13.13 0.23
C LYS A 423 -48.39 -11.68 0.49
N ALA A 424 -47.51 -11.44 1.47
CA ALA A 424 -46.99 -10.12 1.80
C ALA A 424 -46.33 -9.48 0.58
N TYR A 425 -45.50 -10.23 -0.15
CA TYR A 425 -44.85 -9.75 -1.38
C TYR A 425 -45.87 -9.44 -2.49
N ALA A 426 -46.82 -10.33 -2.75
CA ALA A 426 -47.83 -10.15 -3.79
C ALA A 426 -48.75 -8.95 -3.54
N GLU A 427 -49.06 -8.67 -2.29
CA GLU A 427 -49.97 -7.60 -1.87
C GLU A 427 -49.22 -6.29 -1.53
N GLY A 428 -47.88 -6.29 -1.49
CA GLY A 428 -47.06 -5.14 -1.09
C GLY A 428 -47.28 -4.69 0.36
N ARG A 429 -47.64 -5.63 1.24
CA ARG A 429 -47.99 -5.40 2.66
C ARG A 429 -46.87 -5.84 3.60
N ALA A 430 -46.85 -5.25 4.78
CA ALA A 430 -45.91 -5.68 5.84
C ALA A 430 -46.18 -7.14 6.26
N VAL A 431 -45.10 -7.86 6.54
CA VAL A 431 -45.19 -9.27 7.03
C VAL A 431 -46.05 -9.38 8.27
N LYS A 432 -45.95 -8.44 9.21
CA LYS A 432 -46.73 -8.41 10.45
C LYS A 432 -48.21 -8.44 10.17
N ASP A 433 -48.70 -7.62 9.25
CA ASP A 433 -50.16 -7.52 8.94
C ASP A 433 -50.69 -8.80 8.31
N VAL A 434 -49.88 -9.39 7.42
CA VAL A 434 -50.27 -10.66 6.77
C VAL A 434 -50.15 -11.83 7.73
N ALA A 435 -49.18 -11.87 8.61
CA ALA A 435 -49.05 -12.90 9.64
C ALA A 435 -50.18 -12.84 10.65
N ALA A 436 -50.66 -11.66 11.05
CA ALA A 436 -51.81 -11.48 11.91
C ALA A 436 -53.10 -12.05 11.31
N GLU A 437 -53.24 -12.05 9.97
CA GLU A 437 -54.37 -12.66 9.27
C GLU A 437 -54.27 -14.20 9.11
N MET A 438 -53.05 -14.72 9.05
CA MET A 438 -52.80 -16.13 8.66
C MET A 438 -52.36 -17.02 9.82
N THR A 439 -52.13 -16.48 11.01
CA THR A 439 -51.67 -17.19 12.20
C THR A 439 -52.52 -16.84 13.41
N ASP A 440 -52.46 -17.68 14.45
CA ASP A 440 -53.10 -17.42 15.74
C ASP A 440 -52.22 -16.58 16.70
N LEU A 441 -51.12 -16.01 16.22
CA LEU A 441 -50.22 -15.17 17.03
C LEU A 441 -50.86 -13.84 17.37
N SER A 442 -50.77 -13.45 18.62
CA SER A 442 -51.19 -12.11 19.07
C SER A 442 -50.31 -11.01 18.48
N GLU A 443 -50.85 -9.81 18.44
CA GLU A 443 -50.11 -8.63 18.00
C GLU A 443 -48.80 -8.42 18.80
N ALA A 444 -48.85 -8.64 20.11
CA ALA A 444 -47.71 -8.54 21.00
C ALA A 444 -46.61 -9.59 20.71
N GLU A 445 -47.04 -10.81 20.33
CA GLU A 445 -46.10 -11.88 19.91
C GLU A 445 -45.45 -11.55 18.56
N LEU A 446 -46.24 -11.05 17.60
CA LEU A 446 -45.74 -10.62 16.30
C LEU A 446 -44.77 -9.45 16.45
N ASP A 447 -45.07 -8.47 17.29
CA ASP A 447 -44.14 -7.35 17.55
C ASP A 447 -42.82 -7.82 18.14
N ARG A 448 -42.87 -8.74 19.09
CA ARG A 448 -41.67 -9.31 19.72
C ARG A 448 -40.85 -10.17 18.75
N LEU A 449 -41.49 -11.05 17.98
CA LEU A 449 -40.80 -11.97 17.08
C LEU A 449 -40.26 -11.31 15.82
N LEU A 450 -40.92 -10.25 15.34
CA LEU A 450 -40.56 -9.51 14.13
C LEU A 450 -39.79 -8.23 14.43
N ASP A 451 -39.40 -7.97 15.69
CA ASP A 451 -38.59 -6.83 16.04
C ASP A 451 -37.24 -6.88 15.28
N PRO A 452 -37.03 -5.99 14.29
CA PRO A 452 -35.80 -6.05 13.48
C PRO A 452 -34.52 -5.87 14.30
N ALA A 453 -34.58 -5.08 15.39
CA ALA A 453 -33.41 -4.85 16.25
C ALA A 453 -33.00 -6.16 16.98
N ALA A 454 -33.98 -6.86 17.56
CA ALA A 454 -33.72 -8.14 18.22
C ALA A 454 -33.16 -9.20 17.28
N LEU A 455 -33.50 -9.14 15.96
CA LEU A 455 -33.03 -10.11 14.98
C LEU A 455 -31.54 -9.89 14.60
N THR A 456 -30.97 -8.73 14.88
CA THR A 456 -29.55 -8.45 14.63
C THR A 456 -28.62 -9.12 15.64
N GLU A 457 -29.13 -9.55 16.79
CA GLU A 457 -28.35 -10.16 17.87
C GLU A 457 -28.13 -11.69 17.70
N GLY A 458 -28.77 -12.28 16.70
CA GLY A 458 -28.70 -13.74 16.47
C GLY A 458 -29.39 -14.56 17.54
N GLY A 459 -29.08 -15.86 17.58
CA GLY A 459 -29.68 -16.83 18.54
C GLY A 459 -31.07 -17.30 18.15
N ILE A 460 -31.64 -18.21 18.99
CA ILE A 460 -33.03 -18.70 18.85
C ILE A 460 -33.93 -17.79 19.66
N LYS A 461 -34.85 -17.12 19.00
CA LYS A 461 -35.87 -16.28 19.66
C LYS A 461 -37.07 -17.15 19.97
N HIS A 462 -37.41 -17.33 21.27
CA HIS A 462 -38.52 -18.12 21.78
C HIS A 462 -39.69 -17.25 22.20
#